data_c1b2a89078caa6a28cf7fb534c1eeca0
#
_entry.id   c1b2a89078caa6a28cf7fb534c1eeca0
#
_cell.length_a   1.000
_cell.length_b   1.000
_cell.length_c   1.000
_cell.angle_alpha   90.00
_cell.angle_beta   90.00
_cell.angle_gamma   90.00
#
_symmetry.space_group_name_H-M   'P 1'
#
loop_
_entity.id
_entity.type
_entity.pdbx_description
1 polymer ?
#
loop_
_entity_poly.entity_id
_entity_poly.type
_entity_poly.pdbx_seq_one_letter_code
_entity_poly.pdbx_strand_id
1 'polypeptide(L)'
;GSDALSSGSNANASSMNAVAVGKDSNSSAVNAIALGTSSNVSGVSAVVIGTQAKGTHENSVTLGSYSSSAANDFDPTAKALSSFDDNAAGTTVNYNGTSSTQKGAVSVGDGKLVRQIQNVGAGRITAESTDAVNGSQLYQAYYNAGFNIQDNGTETSRINTHGKVNFVNGENTEVVVKDGENAAEIKVNAKDTSASVDAGSDAITVTVGEPTKVTGKDGVTVTTVTNYKVDLSQKTKDEIKNAAGRGFNVTASASE
;
A
#
# COMPACT_ATOMS: atom_id res chain seq x y z
N GLY A 1 -3.56 -46.92 31.81
CA GLY A 1 -4.92 -46.41 31.92
C GLY A 1 -5.91 -47.41 31.34
N SER A 2 -7.21 -47.19 31.58
CA SER A 2 -8.25 -47.99 30.93
C SER A 2 -8.18 -47.78 29.41
N ASP A 3 -8.27 -48.90 28.64
CA ASP A 3 -8.21 -48.91 27.18
C ASP A 3 -6.94 -48.28 26.58
N ALA A 4 -5.86 -48.26 27.37
CA ALA A 4 -4.57 -47.68 26.95
C ALA A 4 -3.71 -48.72 26.22
N LEU A 5 -2.92 -48.24 25.24
CA LEU A 5 -1.94 -49.04 24.50
C LEU A 5 -0.53 -48.57 24.79
N SER A 6 0.31 -49.46 25.34
CA SER A 6 1.76 -49.25 25.46
C SER A 6 2.52 -50.31 24.67
N SER A 7 3.45 -49.90 23.80
CA SER A 7 4.28 -50.78 22.99
C SER A 7 5.71 -50.24 22.88
N GLY A 8 6.68 -50.96 23.37
CA GLY A 8 8.10 -50.59 23.40
C GLY A 8 8.69 -50.70 24.80
N SER A 9 10.04 -50.82 24.89
CA SER A 9 10.73 -50.81 26.18
C SER A 9 10.47 -49.49 26.92
N ASN A 10 9.97 -49.58 28.16
CA ASN A 10 9.60 -48.46 29.00
C ASN A 10 8.51 -47.53 28.41
N ALA A 11 7.73 -48.00 27.42
CA ALA A 11 6.59 -47.23 26.93
C ALA A 11 5.53 -47.14 28.03
N ASN A 12 4.99 -45.93 28.26
CA ASN A 12 4.04 -45.63 29.31
C ASN A 12 2.79 -44.92 28.77
N ALA A 13 1.65 -45.59 28.80
CA ALA A 13 0.34 -45.00 28.53
C ALA A 13 -0.49 -45.04 29.83
N SER A 14 -0.39 -43.97 30.64
CA SER A 14 -0.91 -43.98 32.01
C SER A 14 -2.34 -43.48 32.16
N SER A 15 -2.88 -42.82 31.14
CA SER A 15 -4.25 -42.28 31.16
C SER A 15 -5.22 -43.08 30.31
N MET A 16 -6.52 -42.81 30.47
CA MET A 16 -7.60 -43.45 29.72
C MET A 16 -7.45 -43.19 28.21
N ASN A 17 -7.59 -44.22 27.38
CA ASN A 17 -7.46 -44.17 25.92
C ASN A 17 -6.10 -43.62 25.43
N ALA A 18 -5.07 -43.60 26.28
CA ALA A 18 -3.74 -43.13 25.88
C ALA A 18 -3.03 -44.15 25.01
N VAL A 19 -2.25 -43.67 24.04
CA VAL A 19 -1.39 -44.52 23.20
C VAL A 19 0.06 -44.05 23.33
N ALA A 20 0.96 -44.99 23.67
CA ALA A 20 2.40 -44.77 23.73
C ALA A 20 3.14 -45.89 22.97
N VAL A 21 3.73 -45.56 21.83
CA VAL A 21 4.46 -46.51 20.98
C VAL A 21 5.88 -46.02 20.71
N GLY A 22 6.85 -46.79 21.11
CA GLY A 22 8.28 -46.50 20.99
C GLY A 22 9.01 -46.67 22.31
N LYS A 23 10.32 -46.90 22.25
CA LYS A 23 11.16 -46.98 23.45
C LYS A 23 11.05 -45.65 24.23
N ASP A 24 10.83 -45.73 25.54
CA ASP A 24 10.74 -44.60 26.46
C ASP A 24 9.65 -43.55 26.04
N SER A 25 8.65 -43.96 25.23
CA SER A 25 7.53 -43.10 24.88
C SER A 25 6.58 -42.89 26.06
N ASN A 26 6.04 -41.71 26.23
CA ASN A 26 5.14 -41.38 27.35
C ASN A 26 3.88 -40.65 26.88
N SER A 27 2.72 -41.23 27.19
CA SER A 27 1.41 -40.61 27.01
C SER A 27 0.67 -40.54 28.35
N SER A 28 0.65 -39.38 28.97
CA SER A 28 0.15 -39.17 30.32
C SER A 28 -1.19 -38.43 30.40
N ALA A 29 -1.80 -38.12 29.26
CA ALA A 29 -3.09 -37.45 29.23
C ALA A 29 -4.18 -38.29 28.55
N VAL A 30 -5.44 -38.01 28.88
CA VAL A 30 -6.61 -38.67 28.31
C VAL A 30 -6.68 -38.46 26.79
N ASN A 31 -6.96 -39.55 26.05
CA ASN A 31 -7.05 -39.56 24.58
C ASN A 31 -5.77 -39.07 23.85
N ALA A 32 -4.64 -39.03 24.51
CA ALA A 32 -3.39 -38.57 23.93
C ALA A 32 -2.61 -39.67 23.22
N ILE A 33 -1.86 -39.34 22.18
CA ILE A 33 -1.09 -40.28 21.36
C ILE A 33 0.36 -39.82 21.30
N ALA A 34 1.29 -40.69 21.73
CA ALA A 34 2.74 -40.53 21.61
C ALA A 34 3.33 -41.65 20.74
N LEU A 35 3.80 -41.28 19.54
CA LEU A 35 4.47 -42.23 18.63
C LEU A 35 5.91 -41.78 18.35
N GLY A 36 6.88 -42.58 18.77
CA GLY A 36 8.31 -42.34 18.56
C GLY A 36 9.14 -42.57 19.82
N THR A 37 10.42 -42.85 19.63
CA THR A 37 11.37 -43.03 20.76
C THR A 37 11.43 -41.75 21.60
N SER A 38 11.23 -41.86 22.90
CA SER A 38 11.24 -40.76 23.85
C SER A 38 10.24 -39.60 23.51
N SER A 39 9.21 -39.91 22.73
CA SER A 39 8.10 -38.97 22.52
C SER A 39 7.33 -38.77 23.81
N ASN A 40 6.86 -37.54 24.06
CA ASN A 40 6.17 -37.21 25.30
C ASN A 40 4.93 -36.34 25.03
N VAL A 41 3.78 -36.83 25.48
CA VAL A 41 2.53 -36.06 25.40
C VAL A 41 1.86 -35.97 26.77
N SER A 42 1.53 -34.76 27.18
CA SER A 42 0.80 -34.47 28.41
C SER A 42 -0.43 -33.57 28.18
N GLY A 43 -0.66 -33.10 26.96
CA GLY A 43 -1.87 -32.40 26.59
C GLY A 43 -3.04 -33.35 26.31
N VAL A 44 -4.21 -33.09 26.85
CA VAL A 44 -5.44 -33.84 26.59
C VAL A 44 -5.77 -33.84 25.10
N SER A 45 -6.07 -35.02 24.54
CA SER A 45 -6.39 -35.19 23.12
C SER A 45 -5.29 -34.70 22.15
N ALA A 46 -4.07 -34.52 22.63
CA ALA A 46 -2.93 -34.14 21.79
C ALA A 46 -2.31 -35.35 21.09
N VAL A 47 -1.75 -35.13 19.90
CA VAL A 47 -1.06 -36.14 19.10
C VAL A 47 0.39 -35.72 18.91
N VAL A 48 1.31 -36.58 19.26
CA VAL A 48 2.77 -36.39 19.13
C VAL A 48 3.35 -37.52 18.29
N ILE A 49 3.97 -37.18 17.16
CA ILE A 49 4.61 -38.17 16.27
C ILE A 49 6.03 -37.70 15.95
N GLY A 50 7.01 -38.44 16.45
CA GLY A 50 8.43 -38.18 16.19
C GLY A 50 9.32 -38.52 17.39
N THR A 51 10.58 -38.85 17.13
CA THR A 51 11.58 -39.08 18.17
C THR A 51 11.80 -37.81 18.98
N GLN A 52 11.70 -37.89 20.31
CA GLN A 52 11.86 -36.75 21.24
C GLN A 52 10.91 -35.60 21.00
N ALA A 53 9.84 -35.81 20.25
CA ALA A 53 8.80 -34.81 20.08
C ALA A 53 7.99 -34.62 21.37
N LYS A 54 7.49 -33.43 21.63
CA LYS A 54 6.79 -33.06 22.87
C LYS A 54 5.48 -32.33 22.56
N GLY A 55 4.40 -32.72 23.24
CA GLY A 55 3.09 -32.07 23.14
C GLY A 55 2.49 -31.87 24.52
N THR A 56 2.47 -30.62 24.99
CA THR A 56 1.91 -30.30 26.32
C THR A 56 0.61 -29.53 26.23
N HIS A 57 0.28 -29.01 25.04
CA HIS A 57 -0.96 -28.27 24.82
C HIS A 57 -2.09 -29.20 24.36
N GLU A 58 -3.28 -28.99 24.93
CA GLU A 58 -4.47 -29.78 24.57
C GLU A 58 -4.86 -29.58 23.09
N ASN A 59 -5.44 -30.63 22.49
CA ASN A 59 -5.92 -30.66 21.10
C ASN A 59 -4.86 -30.31 20.04
N SER A 60 -3.56 -30.31 20.38
CA SER A 60 -2.47 -29.98 19.45
C SER A 60 -1.94 -31.22 18.74
N VAL A 61 -1.38 -31.01 17.56
CA VAL A 61 -0.69 -32.02 16.77
C VAL A 61 0.77 -31.61 16.62
N THR A 62 1.69 -32.46 17.05
CA THR A 62 3.15 -32.26 16.92
C THR A 62 3.72 -33.29 15.98
N LEU A 63 4.30 -32.86 14.87
CA LEU A 63 4.84 -33.74 13.84
C LEU A 63 6.33 -33.52 13.61
N GLY A 64 7.06 -34.61 13.63
CA GLY A 64 8.49 -34.66 13.34
C GLY A 64 9.37 -34.73 14.58
N SER A 65 10.57 -35.35 14.43
CA SER A 65 11.53 -35.47 15.51
C SER A 65 11.93 -34.13 16.09
N TYR A 66 12.01 -34.03 17.41
CA TYR A 66 12.32 -32.79 18.16
C TYR A 66 11.30 -31.65 18.03
N SER A 67 10.17 -31.87 17.37
CA SER A 67 9.10 -30.86 17.32
C SER A 67 8.47 -30.67 18.70
N SER A 68 7.96 -29.48 18.94
CA SER A 68 7.31 -29.10 20.20
C SER A 68 6.01 -28.31 19.94
N SER A 69 4.98 -28.65 20.70
CA SER A 69 3.78 -27.82 20.89
C SER A 69 3.58 -27.60 22.39
N ALA A 70 4.52 -26.90 23.01
CA ALA A 70 4.43 -26.52 24.41
C ALA A 70 3.34 -25.47 24.61
N ALA A 71 2.73 -25.45 25.81
CA ALA A 71 1.70 -24.45 26.15
C ALA A 71 2.19 -23.01 26.01
N ASN A 72 3.49 -22.78 26.15
CA ASN A 72 4.10 -21.46 25.98
C ASN A 72 4.32 -21.07 24.51
N ASP A 73 4.27 -22.01 23.57
CA ASP A 73 4.46 -21.76 22.13
C ASP A 73 3.13 -21.46 21.42
N PHE A 74 2.03 -21.81 22.08
CA PHE A 74 0.68 -21.49 21.62
C PHE A 74 0.08 -20.42 22.52
N ASP A 75 -0.04 -19.21 22.01
CA ASP A 75 -0.78 -18.14 22.67
C ASP A 75 -2.18 -18.03 22.04
N PRO A 76 -3.22 -18.55 22.73
CA PRO A 76 -4.60 -18.41 22.27
C PRO A 76 -5.08 -16.95 22.30
N THR A 77 -4.32 -16.08 22.97
CA THR A 77 -4.55 -14.63 22.99
C THR A 77 -3.67 -13.90 22.00
N ALA A 78 -2.70 -14.58 21.38
CA ALA A 78 -1.95 -14.00 20.28
C ALA A 78 -2.95 -13.59 19.22
N LYS A 79 -3.30 -12.34 19.27
CA LYS A 79 -4.08 -11.68 18.23
C LYS A 79 -3.19 -11.63 17.00
N ALA A 80 -3.20 -12.69 16.19
CA ALA A 80 -3.06 -12.47 14.77
C ALA A 80 -3.92 -11.25 14.46
N LEU A 81 -3.40 -10.30 13.70
CA LEU A 81 -4.17 -9.12 13.32
C LEU A 81 -5.63 -9.54 13.06
N SER A 82 -6.54 -9.19 13.98
CA SER A 82 -7.95 -9.55 13.81
C SER A 82 -8.60 -8.71 12.72
N SER A 83 -7.99 -7.57 12.44
CA SER A 83 -8.41 -6.64 11.41
C SER A 83 -7.21 -5.80 10.96
N PHE A 84 -7.28 -5.31 9.75
CA PHE A 84 -6.41 -4.27 9.21
C PHE A 84 -7.29 -3.04 8.92
N ASP A 85 -6.96 -1.93 9.54
CA ASP A 85 -7.62 -0.66 9.26
C ASP A 85 -6.88 0.03 8.12
N ASP A 86 -7.49 0.04 6.95
CA ASP A 86 -7.03 0.88 5.85
C ASP A 86 -7.53 2.31 6.09
N ASN A 87 -6.72 3.10 6.77
CA ASN A 87 -7.02 4.49 7.08
C ASN A 87 -7.20 5.36 5.82
N ALA A 88 -6.62 4.96 4.69
CA ALA A 88 -6.76 5.67 3.43
C ALA A 88 -8.11 5.41 2.74
N ALA A 89 -8.63 4.19 2.86
CA ALA A 89 -9.92 3.81 2.28
C ALA A 89 -11.09 3.92 3.29
N GLY A 90 -10.80 4.14 4.58
CA GLY A 90 -11.82 4.15 5.63
C GLY A 90 -12.52 2.81 5.82
N THR A 91 -11.87 1.71 5.40
CA THR A 91 -12.39 0.36 5.46
C THR A 91 -11.60 -0.48 6.46
N THR A 92 -12.32 -1.28 7.24
CA THR A 92 -11.71 -2.28 8.12
C THR A 92 -11.81 -3.64 7.44
N VAL A 93 -10.68 -4.29 7.19
CA VAL A 93 -10.63 -5.67 6.70
C VAL A 93 -10.50 -6.60 7.88
N ASN A 94 -11.52 -7.44 8.09
CA ASN A 94 -11.51 -8.44 9.14
C ASN A 94 -10.90 -9.73 8.63
N TYR A 95 -10.01 -10.34 9.42
CA TYR A 95 -9.48 -11.66 9.15
C TYR A 95 -10.32 -12.73 9.80
N ASN A 96 -10.61 -13.80 9.06
CA ASN A 96 -11.36 -14.94 9.57
C ASN A 96 -10.44 -15.89 10.36
N GLY A 97 -11.00 -16.66 11.30
CA GLY A 97 -10.25 -17.62 12.11
C GLY A 97 -9.45 -17.01 13.28
N THR A 98 -9.63 -15.74 13.60
CA THR A 98 -8.91 -15.05 14.69
C THR A 98 -9.66 -15.09 16.03
N SER A 99 -10.72 -15.88 16.12
CA SER A 99 -11.57 -15.89 17.31
C SER A 99 -10.94 -16.66 18.48
N SER A 100 -11.45 -16.43 19.67
CA SER A 100 -11.16 -17.15 20.91
C SER A 100 -11.44 -18.66 20.88
N THR A 101 -11.83 -19.21 19.73
CA THR A 101 -12.12 -20.62 19.51
C THR A 101 -10.92 -21.44 19.05
N GLN A 102 -9.75 -20.84 18.88
CA GLN A 102 -8.52 -21.59 18.63
C GLN A 102 -8.19 -22.47 19.83
N LYS A 103 -8.18 -23.78 19.63
CA LYS A 103 -8.04 -24.77 20.72
C LYS A 103 -6.86 -25.71 20.57
N GLY A 104 -5.86 -25.36 19.80
CA GLY A 104 -4.68 -26.18 19.58
C GLY A 104 -3.91 -25.70 18.36
N ALA A 105 -2.73 -26.22 18.19
CA ALA A 105 -1.86 -25.91 17.07
C ALA A 105 -1.38 -27.17 16.36
N VAL A 106 -0.99 -27.05 15.09
CA VAL A 106 -0.17 -28.04 14.39
C VAL A 106 1.25 -27.53 14.36
N SER A 107 2.15 -28.17 15.13
CA SER A 107 3.56 -27.83 15.18
C SER A 107 4.39 -28.84 14.38
N VAL A 108 5.25 -28.31 13.51
CA VAL A 108 6.19 -29.10 12.69
C VAL A 108 7.65 -28.82 13.05
N GLY A 109 7.90 -28.19 14.18
CA GLY A 109 9.24 -27.85 14.65
C GLY A 109 9.25 -27.40 16.10
N ASP A 110 10.31 -26.73 16.49
CA ASP A 110 10.44 -25.99 17.74
C ASP A 110 11.07 -24.61 17.45
N GLY A 111 11.33 -23.78 18.46
CA GLY A 111 11.90 -22.44 18.26
C GLY A 111 13.27 -22.40 17.54
N LYS A 112 13.94 -23.53 17.37
CA LYS A 112 15.26 -23.68 16.71
C LYS A 112 15.23 -24.54 15.46
N LEU A 113 14.29 -25.45 15.36
CA LEU A 113 14.14 -26.40 14.26
C LEU A 113 12.83 -26.09 13.52
N VAL A 114 12.94 -25.59 12.29
CA VAL A 114 11.79 -25.28 11.44
C VAL A 114 11.73 -26.23 10.24
N ARG A 115 10.53 -26.47 9.71
CA ARG A 115 10.30 -27.31 8.54
C ARG A 115 9.44 -26.61 7.51
N GLN A 116 9.68 -26.92 6.24
CA GLN A 116 8.79 -26.51 5.15
C GLN A 116 7.61 -27.49 5.08
N ILE A 117 6.42 -26.97 4.83
CA ILE A 117 5.27 -27.78 4.43
C ILE A 117 5.21 -27.70 2.89
N GLN A 118 5.53 -28.82 2.23
CA GLN A 118 5.59 -28.92 0.77
C GLN A 118 4.32 -29.56 0.22
N ASN A 119 4.07 -29.36 -1.09
CA ASN A 119 2.93 -29.92 -1.83
C ASN A 119 1.56 -29.47 -1.26
N VAL A 120 1.51 -28.25 -0.72
CA VAL A 120 0.27 -27.63 -0.29
C VAL A 120 -0.51 -27.21 -1.53
N GLY A 121 -1.74 -27.71 -1.68
CA GLY A 121 -2.66 -27.28 -2.72
C GLY A 121 -3.03 -25.79 -2.57
N ALA A 122 -3.53 -25.17 -3.63
CA ALA A 122 -4.02 -23.80 -3.55
C ALA A 122 -5.25 -23.72 -2.65
N GLY A 123 -5.20 -22.87 -1.65
CA GLY A 123 -6.33 -22.54 -0.79
C GLY A 123 -7.37 -21.68 -1.49
N ARG A 124 -8.61 -21.72 -1.02
CA ARG A 124 -9.65 -20.78 -1.49
C ARG A 124 -9.28 -19.37 -1.05
N ILE A 125 -9.44 -18.42 -1.96
CA ILE A 125 -9.17 -17.01 -1.68
C ILE A 125 -10.53 -16.29 -1.59
N THR A 126 -11.13 -16.34 -0.43
CA THR A 126 -12.39 -15.64 -0.09
C THR A 126 -12.26 -15.01 1.28
N ALA A 127 -13.14 -14.07 1.59
CA ALA A 127 -13.14 -13.39 2.90
C ALA A 127 -13.36 -14.36 4.09
N GLU A 128 -14.03 -15.50 3.86
CA GLU A 128 -14.36 -16.49 4.87
C GLU A 128 -13.37 -17.66 4.91
N SER A 129 -12.38 -17.69 4.00
CA SER A 129 -11.46 -18.83 3.91
C SER A 129 -10.52 -18.89 5.11
N THR A 130 -10.35 -20.10 5.60
CA THR A 130 -9.31 -20.49 6.59
C THR A 130 -8.32 -21.47 6.00
N ASP A 131 -8.30 -21.64 4.68
CA ASP A 131 -7.38 -22.54 3.99
C ASP A 131 -5.96 -21.98 4.03
N ALA A 132 -4.97 -22.86 4.05
CA ALA A 132 -3.57 -22.46 3.89
C ALA A 132 -3.32 -21.91 2.49
N VAL A 133 -2.55 -20.84 2.40
CA VAL A 133 -2.10 -20.24 1.13
C VAL A 133 -0.74 -20.80 0.76
N ASN A 134 -0.58 -21.29 -0.46
CA ASN A 134 0.71 -21.75 -0.94
C ASN A 134 1.55 -20.61 -1.59
N GLY A 135 2.84 -20.90 -1.80
CA GLY A 135 3.78 -19.90 -2.31
C GLY A 135 3.40 -19.34 -3.69
N SER A 136 2.73 -20.11 -4.55
CA SER A 136 2.33 -19.61 -5.87
C SER A 136 1.20 -18.57 -5.78
N GLN A 137 0.28 -18.74 -4.86
CA GLN A 137 -0.79 -17.77 -4.59
C GLN A 137 -0.22 -16.46 -4.04
N LEU A 138 0.71 -16.55 -3.10
CA LEU A 138 1.41 -15.37 -2.56
C LEU A 138 2.24 -14.68 -3.64
N TYR A 139 2.96 -15.45 -4.49
CA TYR A 139 3.71 -14.89 -5.60
C TYR A 139 2.81 -14.09 -6.56
N GLN A 140 1.64 -14.64 -6.92
CA GLN A 140 0.69 -13.94 -7.79
C GLN A 140 0.12 -12.67 -7.13
N ALA A 141 -0.21 -12.73 -5.84
CA ALA A 141 -0.66 -11.56 -5.10
C ALA A 141 0.40 -10.45 -5.09
N TYR A 142 1.65 -10.82 -4.82
CA TYR A 142 2.79 -9.89 -4.82
C TYR A 142 3.07 -9.31 -6.21
N TYR A 143 3.08 -10.16 -7.26
CA TYR A 143 3.33 -9.74 -8.63
C TYR A 143 2.24 -8.81 -9.17
N ASN A 144 0.99 -9.07 -8.78
CA ASN A 144 -0.16 -8.26 -9.21
C ASN A 144 -0.44 -7.06 -8.28
N ALA A 145 0.24 -6.94 -7.16
CA ALA A 145 0.13 -5.75 -6.31
C ALA A 145 0.67 -4.53 -7.06
N GLY A 146 -0.08 -3.42 -7.03
CA GLY A 146 0.30 -2.19 -7.73
C GLY A 146 -0.92 -1.40 -8.20
N PHE A 147 -0.67 -0.35 -8.97
CA PHE A 147 -1.71 0.50 -9.55
C PHE A 147 -1.39 0.87 -11.00
N ASN A 148 -2.40 1.23 -11.76
CA ASN A 148 -2.27 1.62 -13.14
C ASN A 148 -2.17 3.15 -13.26
N ILE A 149 -1.24 3.63 -14.09
CA ILE A 149 -1.17 5.03 -14.49
C ILE A 149 -1.97 5.19 -15.78
N GLN A 150 -2.80 6.22 -15.80
CA GLN A 150 -3.63 6.55 -16.96
C GLN A 150 -3.31 7.97 -17.43
N ASP A 151 -3.32 8.16 -18.74
CA ASP A 151 -3.34 9.46 -19.39
C ASP A 151 -4.73 9.69 -19.96
N ASN A 152 -5.44 10.69 -19.43
CA ASN A 152 -6.81 11.05 -19.86
C ASN A 152 -7.77 9.83 -19.95
N GLY A 153 -7.69 8.93 -18.97
CA GLY A 153 -8.52 7.73 -18.92
C GLY A 153 -7.98 6.53 -19.71
N THR A 154 -6.86 6.70 -20.43
CA THR A 154 -6.19 5.59 -21.15
C THR A 154 -5.06 5.04 -20.31
N GLU A 155 -5.07 3.74 -20.05
CA GLU A 155 -4.00 3.06 -19.32
C GLU A 155 -2.70 3.11 -20.12
N THR A 156 -1.66 3.66 -19.52
CA THR A 156 -0.34 3.80 -20.14
C THR A 156 0.72 2.94 -19.50
N SER A 157 0.61 2.67 -18.21
CA SER A 157 1.60 1.90 -17.47
C SER A 157 1.04 1.32 -16.18
N ARG A 158 1.58 0.17 -15.77
CA ARG A 158 1.34 -0.44 -14.48
C ARG A 158 2.58 -0.31 -13.59
N ILE A 159 2.41 0.19 -12.39
CA ILE A 159 3.46 0.30 -11.39
C ILE A 159 3.26 -0.77 -10.33
N ASN A 160 4.19 -1.70 -10.21
CA ASN A 160 4.19 -2.77 -9.22
C ASN A 160 4.79 -2.27 -7.88
N THR A 161 4.73 -3.08 -6.83
CA THR A 161 5.12 -2.74 -5.45
C THR A 161 6.51 -2.14 -5.28
N HIS A 162 7.46 -2.43 -6.16
CA HIS A 162 8.81 -1.85 -6.15
C HIS A 162 9.08 -0.89 -7.31
N GLY A 163 8.05 -0.59 -8.09
CA GLY A 163 8.13 0.39 -9.16
C GLY A 163 8.24 1.81 -8.62
N LYS A 164 8.70 2.72 -9.47
CA LYS A 164 8.82 4.14 -9.15
C LYS A 164 7.96 4.95 -10.10
N VAL A 165 7.27 5.93 -9.56
CA VAL A 165 6.65 7.01 -10.32
C VAL A 165 7.57 8.22 -10.22
N ASN A 166 8.03 8.73 -11.36
CA ASN A 166 8.87 9.91 -11.41
C ASN A 166 8.03 11.08 -11.96
N PHE A 167 7.79 12.08 -11.13
CA PHE A 167 7.16 13.32 -11.52
C PHE A 167 8.24 14.29 -11.96
N VAL A 168 8.19 14.74 -13.19
CA VAL A 168 9.19 15.64 -13.78
C VAL A 168 8.57 17.01 -14.08
N ASN A 169 9.39 18.04 -14.01
CA ASN A 169 8.98 19.39 -14.40
C ASN A 169 8.70 19.44 -15.90
N GLY A 170 7.58 20.01 -16.29
CA GLY A 170 7.35 20.44 -17.65
C GLY A 170 7.97 21.83 -17.91
N GLU A 171 7.82 22.32 -19.14
CA GLU A 171 8.40 23.61 -19.56
C GLU A 171 7.91 24.76 -18.66
N ASN A 172 6.61 24.78 -18.36
CA ASN A 172 5.95 25.82 -17.56
C ASN A 172 5.36 25.30 -16.26
N THR A 173 5.86 24.18 -15.75
CA THR A 173 5.42 23.62 -14.48
C THR A 173 6.60 23.27 -13.59
N GLU A 174 6.37 23.30 -12.30
CA GLU A 174 7.27 22.81 -11.28
C GLU A 174 6.54 21.78 -10.42
N VAL A 175 7.11 20.60 -10.29
CA VAL A 175 6.57 19.56 -9.42
C VAL A 175 7.38 19.50 -8.14
N VAL A 176 6.72 19.57 -7.01
CA VAL A 176 7.29 19.41 -5.69
C VAL A 176 6.64 18.19 -5.05
N VAL A 177 7.47 17.24 -4.64
CA VAL A 177 7.03 16.07 -3.87
C VAL A 177 7.56 16.22 -2.46
N LYS A 178 6.65 16.23 -1.48
CA LYS A 178 7.01 16.22 -0.06
C LYS A 178 6.77 14.85 0.50
N ASP A 179 7.75 14.36 1.24
CA ASP A 179 7.65 13.12 2.01
C ASP A 179 6.77 13.31 3.24
N GLY A 180 5.96 12.31 3.54
CA GLY A 180 5.14 12.22 4.72
C GLY A 180 5.05 10.77 5.19
N GLU A 181 4.74 10.56 6.45
CA GLU A 181 4.59 9.22 7.02
C GLU A 181 3.42 8.50 6.34
N ASN A 182 3.71 7.45 5.56
CA ASN A 182 2.77 6.69 4.74
C ASN A 182 1.94 7.52 3.73
N ALA A 183 2.41 8.71 3.38
CA ALA A 183 1.77 9.59 2.43
C ALA A 183 2.81 10.44 1.69
N ALA A 184 2.47 10.92 0.50
CA ALA A 184 3.25 11.92 -0.21
C ALA A 184 2.32 13.03 -0.71
N GLU A 185 2.70 14.28 -0.50
CA GLU A 185 2.01 15.42 -1.10
C GLU A 185 2.69 15.76 -2.43
N ILE A 186 1.93 15.69 -3.52
CA ILE A 186 2.41 16.07 -4.85
C ILE A 186 1.75 17.39 -5.23
N LYS A 187 2.57 18.42 -5.36
CA LYS A 187 2.13 19.76 -5.75
C LYS A 187 2.67 20.10 -7.13
N VAL A 188 1.78 20.41 -8.06
CA VAL A 188 2.14 20.89 -9.40
C VAL A 188 1.88 22.37 -9.44
N ASN A 189 2.93 23.17 -9.55
CA ASN A 189 2.88 24.61 -9.65
C ASN A 189 2.99 25.01 -11.13
N ALA A 190 2.13 25.91 -11.59
CA ALA A 190 2.37 26.60 -12.85
C ALA A 190 3.43 27.69 -12.61
N LYS A 191 4.43 27.77 -13.48
CA LYS A 191 5.36 28.91 -13.47
C LYS A 191 4.62 30.15 -13.95
N ASP A 192 4.96 31.27 -13.37
CA ASP A 192 4.44 32.55 -13.85
C ASP A 192 4.97 32.81 -15.26
N THR A 193 4.07 32.81 -16.22
CA THR A 193 4.33 33.13 -17.64
C THR A 193 3.76 34.50 -18.00
N SER A 194 3.42 35.31 -16.99
CA SER A 194 2.91 36.66 -17.25
C SER A 194 3.95 37.49 -18.00
N ALA A 195 3.49 38.24 -18.99
CA ALA A 195 4.28 39.20 -19.70
C ALA A 195 3.93 40.59 -19.20
N SER A 196 4.94 41.47 -19.06
CA SER A 196 4.73 42.87 -18.85
C SER A 196 4.86 43.62 -20.19
N VAL A 197 4.06 44.66 -20.36
CA VAL A 197 4.16 45.55 -21.50
C VAL A 197 4.40 46.95 -20.95
N ASP A 198 5.55 47.51 -21.27
CA ASP A 198 5.92 48.86 -20.85
C ASP A 198 5.96 49.82 -22.04
N ALA A 199 5.70 51.10 -21.78
CA ALA A 199 5.84 52.14 -22.79
C ALA A 199 7.32 52.36 -23.10
N GLY A 200 7.74 52.13 -24.35
CA GLY A 200 9.13 52.33 -24.80
C GLY A 200 9.51 53.81 -24.96
N SER A 201 8.55 54.75 -24.83
CA SER A 201 8.76 56.20 -24.89
C SER A 201 7.57 56.94 -24.30
N ASP A 202 7.73 58.25 -24.04
CA ASP A 202 6.65 59.13 -23.60
C ASP A 202 5.54 59.33 -24.65
N ALA A 203 5.73 58.83 -25.87
CA ALA A 203 4.78 58.96 -26.95
C ALA A 203 3.57 58.01 -26.80
N ILE A 204 3.70 56.96 -26.04
CA ILE A 204 2.63 55.97 -25.83
C ILE A 204 2.31 55.79 -24.35
N THR A 205 1.09 55.38 -24.09
CA THR A 205 0.62 55.00 -22.75
C THR A 205 0.15 53.56 -22.80
N VAL A 206 0.61 52.76 -21.84
CA VAL A 206 0.14 51.40 -21.62
C VAL A 206 -0.73 51.37 -20.37
N THR A 207 -1.96 50.94 -20.53
CA THR A 207 -2.89 50.76 -19.41
C THR A 207 -3.20 49.28 -19.24
N VAL A 208 -3.01 48.78 -18.02
CA VAL A 208 -3.41 47.43 -17.67
C VAL A 208 -4.93 47.40 -17.49
N GLY A 209 -5.60 46.57 -18.26
CA GLY A 209 -7.03 46.32 -18.10
C GLY A 209 -7.32 45.26 -17.06
N GLU A 210 -8.60 45.11 -16.73
CA GLU A 210 -9.02 44.02 -15.81
C GLU A 210 -8.70 42.67 -16.41
N PRO A 211 -8.13 41.72 -15.61
CA PRO A 211 -7.88 40.39 -16.06
C PRO A 211 -9.18 39.67 -16.46
N THR A 212 -9.17 39.02 -17.60
CA THR A 212 -10.29 38.21 -18.10
C THR A 212 -9.99 36.72 -18.07
N LYS A 213 -11.00 35.94 -17.77
CA LYS A 213 -10.89 34.47 -17.85
C LYS A 213 -11.27 34.00 -19.24
N VAL A 214 -10.39 33.27 -19.89
CA VAL A 214 -10.63 32.69 -21.21
C VAL A 214 -10.65 31.17 -21.06
N THR A 215 -11.74 30.55 -21.51
CA THR A 215 -11.84 29.09 -21.54
C THR A 215 -11.17 28.57 -22.81
N GLY A 216 -10.29 27.58 -22.65
CA GLY A 216 -9.61 26.92 -23.75
C GLY A 216 -10.59 26.21 -24.70
N LYS A 217 -10.09 25.83 -25.87
CA LYS A 217 -10.88 25.09 -26.87
C LYS A 217 -11.30 23.69 -26.39
N ASP A 218 -10.64 23.18 -25.35
CA ASP A 218 -10.97 21.92 -24.67
C ASP A 218 -12.20 22.02 -23.74
N GLY A 219 -12.72 23.24 -23.53
CA GLY A 219 -13.86 23.50 -22.65
C GLY A 219 -13.58 23.37 -21.15
N VAL A 220 -12.35 23.02 -20.77
CA VAL A 220 -11.96 22.72 -19.38
C VAL A 220 -10.88 23.68 -18.87
N THR A 221 -9.89 24.00 -19.69
CA THR A 221 -8.79 24.88 -19.30
C THR A 221 -9.29 26.32 -19.19
N VAL A 222 -9.08 26.94 -18.03
CA VAL A 222 -9.40 28.35 -17.79
C VAL A 222 -8.09 29.11 -17.57
N THR A 223 -7.78 30.01 -18.50
CA THR A 223 -6.60 30.88 -18.42
C THR A 223 -7.02 32.29 -18.03
N THR A 224 -6.29 32.91 -17.12
CA THR A 224 -6.44 34.32 -16.81
C THR A 224 -5.55 35.10 -17.75
N VAL A 225 -6.14 35.98 -18.55
CA VAL A 225 -5.44 36.83 -19.53
C VAL A 225 -5.46 38.26 -19.03
N THR A 226 -4.29 38.88 -18.92
CA THR A 226 -4.16 40.31 -18.65
C THR A 226 -4.18 41.05 -19.98
N ASN A 227 -5.14 41.96 -20.12
CA ASN A 227 -5.28 42.76 -21.32
C ASN A 227 -4.50 44.07 -21.14
N TYR A 228 -3.71 44.41 -22.13
CA TYR A 228 -3.01 45.71 -22.18
C TYR A 228 -3.63 46.57 -23.27
N LYS A 229 -4.01 47.78 -22.90
CA LYS A 229 -4.44 48.81 -23.87
C LYS A 229 -3.26 49.74 -24.14
N VAL A 230 -2.83 49.74 -25.37
CA VAL A 230 -1.75 50.63 -25.85
C VAL A 230 -2.38 51.76 -26.67
N ASP A 231 -2.08 52.99 -26.30
CA ASP A 231 -2.61 54.19 -26.96
C ASP A 231 -1.51 55.26 -27.01
N LEU A 232 -1.70 56.28 -27.86
CA LEU A 232 -0.85 57.46 -27.83
C LEU A 232 -1.02 58.19 -26.50
N SER A 233 0.06 58.71 -25.95
CA SER A 233 -0.02 59.56 -24.76
C SER A 233 -0.81 60.83 -25.06
N GLN A 234 -1.42 61.43 -24.02
CA GLN A 234 -2.18 62.64 -24.20
C GLN A 234 -1.30 63.78 -24.79
N LYS A 235 -0.04 63.84 -24.35
CA LYS A 235 0.97 64.76 -24.90
C LYS A 235 1.12 64.57 -26.40
N THR A 236 1.32 63.35 -26.87
CA THR A 236 1.48 63.04 -28.31
C THR A 236 0.20 63.41 -29.11
N LYS A 237 -1.00 63.12 -28.56
CA LYS A 237 -2.27 63.47 -29.17
C LYS A 237 -2.41 64.99 -29.33
N ASP A 238 -2.00 65.76 -28.31
CA ASP A 238 -2.06 67.20 -28.33
C ASP A 238 -1.03 67.80 -29.31
N GLU A 239 0.17 67.24 -29.38
CA GLU A 239 1.20 67.58 -30.35
C GLU A 239 0.72 67.40 -31.81
N ILE A 240 0.11 66.20 -32.08
CA ILE A 240 -0.47 65.90 -33.40
C ILE A 240 -1.60 66.90 -33.73
N LYS A 241 -2.49 67.11 -32.75
CA LYS A 241 -3.59 68.09 -32.95
C LYS A 241 -3.09 69.50 -33.22
N ASN A 242 -2.07 69.93 -32.47
CA ASN A 242 -1.47 71.26 -32.66
C ASN A 242 -0.72 71.31 -33.99
N ALA A 243 -0.04 70.27 -34.43
CA ALA A 243 0.60 70.23 -35.74
C ALA A 243 -0.42 70.23 -36.88
N ALA A 244 -1.53 69.50 -36.74
CA ALA A 244 -2.63 69.53 -37.72
C ALA A 244 -3.39 70.81 -37.76
N GLY A 245 -3.44 71.52 -36.61
CA GLY A 245 -4.08 72.87 -36.54
C GLY A 245 -3.23 74.03 -37.05
N ARG A 246 -1.92 73.78 -37.27
CA ARG A 246 -1.06 74.76 -37.95
C ARG A 246 -1.31 74.68 -39.45
N GLY A 247 -2.37 75.38 -39.92
CA GLY A 247 -2.62 75.53 -41.34
C GLY A 247 -1.43 76.17 -42.07
N PHE A 248 -1.19 75.73 -43.30
CA PHE A 248 -0.25 76.41 -44.20
C PHE A 248 -0.70 77.85 -44.38
N ASN A 249 0.02 78.82 -43.82
CA ASN A 249 -0.14 80.22 -44.14
C ASN A 249 0.62 80.48 -45.45
N VAL A 250 -0.09 80.49 -46.54
CA VAL A 250 0.46 80.96 -47.83
C VAL A 250 0.28 82.51 -47.85
N THR A 251 1.34 83.23 -47.52
CA THR A 251 1.43 84.63 -47.80
C THR A 251 1.84 84.83 -49.26
N ALA A 252 0.89 85.25 -50.10
CA ALA A 252 1.23 85.75 -51.40
C ALA A 252 1.84 87.18 -51.23
N SER A 253 3.11 87.30 -51.54
CA SER A 253 3.71 88.64 -51.71
C SER A 253 3.35 89.09 -53.11
N ALA A 254 2.55 90.16 -53.20
CA ALA A 254 2.39 90.90 -54.44
C ALA A 254 3.70 91.63 -54.72
N SER A 255 4.35 91.33 -55.79
CA SER A 255 5.41 92.12 -56.35
C SER A 255 4.78 93.19 -57.24
N GLU A 256 5.09 94.46 -56.99
CA GLU A 256 4.85 95.54 -57.92
C GLU A 256 5.64 95.41 -59.19
#